data_bca1ac5a6f53dd7e56065ad2eaa77297
#
_entry.id   bca1ac5a6f53dd7e56065ad2eaa77297
#
_cell.length_a   1.000
_cell.length_b   1.000
_cell.length_c   1.000
_cell.angle_alpha   90.00
_cell.angle_beta   90.00
_cell.angle_gamma   90.00
#
_symmetry.space_group_name_H-M   'P 1'
#
loop_
_entity.id
_entity.type
_entity.pdbx_description
1 polymer ?
#
loop_
_entity_poly.entity_id
_entity_poly.type
_entity_poly.pdbx_seq_one_letter_code
_entity_poly.pdbx_strand_id
1 'polypeptide(L)'
;MKSRIECIPLEDAVRLGSEMGIGAVQAGKNAFRTLACHPDLVRHVYGLLTMLATRNKLASRLRELIIMRIGWTTGSEYEWFQHYEIATTRAGVSPEEILAVRDWRKSELFGPAERAVLAAVDD
;
A
#
# COMPACT_ATOMS: atom_id res chain seq x y z
N MET A 1 11.99 9.77 -13.60
CA MET A 1 11.19 9.67 -14.86
C MET A 1 9.98 10.59 -14.73
N LYS A 2 9.69 11.43 -15.72
CA LYS A 2 8.51 12.32 -15.67
C LYS A 2 7.24 11.48 -15.90
N SER A 3 6.20 11.69 -15.06
CA SER A 3 4.91 11.02 -15.23
C SER A 3 4.29 11.35 -16.60
N ARG A 4 3.71 10.38 -17.26
CA ARG A 4 2.97 10.57 -18.53
C ARG A 4 1.57 11.15 -18.29
N ILE A 5 1.03 10.96 -17.10
CA ILE A 5 -0.25 11.53 -16.68
C ILE A 5 0.07 12.57 -15.62
N GLU A 6 -0.40 13.79 -15.81
CA GLU A 6 -0.25 14.84 -14.82
C GLU A 6 -1.25 14.62 -13.68
N CYS A 7 -0.77 14.80 -12.44
CA CYS A 7 -1.64 14.75 -11.28
C CYS A 7 -2.55 15.98 -11.26
N ILE A 8 -3.80 15.86 -10.82
CA ILE A 8 -4.63 17.04 -10.54
C ILE A 8 -3.97 17.90 -9.44
N PRO A 9 -4.28 19.23 -9.37
CA PRO A 9 -3.81 20.10 -8.31
C PRO A 9 -4.12 19.53 -6.91
N LEU A 10 -3.25 19.82 -5.93
CA LEU A 10 -3.41 19.30 -4.57
C LEU A 10 -4.74 19.73 -3.93
N GLU A 11 -5.13 20.98 -4.13
CA GLU A 11 -6.39 21.54 -3.59
C GLU A 11 -7.62 20.80 -4.15
N ASP A 12 -7.62 20.49 -5.44
CA ASP A 12 -8.71 19.74 -6.09
C ASP A 12 -8.77 18.30 -5.58
N ALA A 13 -7.61 17.67 -5.38
CA ALA A 13 -7.52 16.33 -4.82
C ALA A 13 -8.04 16.28 -3.38
N VAL A 14 -7.69 17.25 -2.56
CA VAL A 14 -8.15 17.32 -1.16
C VAL A 14 -9.67 17.58 -1.11
N ARG A 15 -10.20 18.46 -1.96
CA ARG A 15 -11.65 18.69 -2.07
C ARG A 15 -12.38 17.40 -2.45
N LEU A 16 -11.96 16.75 -3.54
CA LEU A 16 -12.56 15.48 -3.99
C LEU A 16 -12.44 14.39 -2.94
N GLY A 17 -11.29 14.28 -2.29
CA GLY A 17 -11.05 13.32 -1.20
C GLY A 17 -12.02 13.56 -0.03
N SER A 18 -12.23 14.81 0.36
CA SER A 18 -13.17 15.19 1.42
C SER A 18 -14.61 14.73 1.10
N GLU A 19 -15.06 14.93 -0.14
CA GLU A 19 -16.37 14.45 -0.61
C GLU A 19 -16.51 12.92 -0.53
N MET A 20 -15.38 12.20 -0.60
CA MET A 20 -15.31 10.74 -0.52
C MET A 20 -15.04 10.22 0.91
N GLY A 21 -14.90 11.11 1.90
CA GLY A 21 -14.50 10.74 3.25
C GLY A 21 -13.03 10.33 3.38
N ILE A 22 -12.18 10.74 2.44
CA ILE A 22 -10.74 10.45 2.41
C ILE A 22 -9.98 11.65 2.99
N GLY A 23 -9.13 11.40 3.99
CA GLY A 23 -8.34 12.45 4.63
C GLY A 23 -7.34 13.13 3.68
N ALA A 24 -7.03 14.41 3.93
CA ALA A 24 -6.19 15.25 3.09
C ALA A 24 -4.80 14.63 2.79
N VAL A 25 -4.19 13.98 3.77
CA VAL A 25 -2.89 13.30 3.60
C VAL A 25 -2.99 12.20 2.54
N GLN A 26 -4.03 11.39 2.57
CA GLN A 26 -4.23 10.31 1.61
C GLN A 26 -4.61 10.85 0.23
N ALA A 27 -5.49 11.85 0.17
CA ALA A 27 -5.87 12.53 -1.06
C ALA A 27 -4.69 13.27 -1.73
N GLY A 28 -3.73 13.73 -0.94
CA GLY A 28 -2.52 14.40 -1.43
C GLY A 28 -1.49 13.47 -2.08
N LYS A 29 -1.62 12.15 -1.92
CA LYS A 29 -0.68 11.18 -2.51
C LYS A 29 -0.79 11.13 -4.04
N ASN A 30 0.33 10.93 -4.72
CA ASN A 30 0.37 10.89 -6.18
C ASN A 30 -0.57 9.84 -6.78
N ALA A 31 -0.71 8.67 -6.16
CA ALA A 31 -1.63 7.64 -6.61
C ALA A 31 -3.09 8.15 -6.65
N PHE A 32 -3.56 8.81 -5.58
CA PHE A 32 -4.89 9.42 -5.57
C PHE A 32 -5.01 10.50 -6.64
N ARG A 33 -4.07 11.43 -6.68
CA ARG A 33 -4.09 12.58 -7.58
C ARG A 33 -4.05 12.18 -9.06
N THR A 34 -3.34 11.11 -9.39
CA THR A 34 -3.30 10.56 -10.75
C THR A 34 -4.63 9.91 -11.12
N LEU A 35 -5.20 9.07 -10.24
CA LEU A 35 -6.50 8.44 -10.47
C LEU A 35 -7.64 9.45 -10.52
N ALA A 36 -7.53 10.53 -9.77
CA ALA A 36 -8.54 11.58 -9.68
C ALA A 36 -8.67 12.43 -10.97
N CYS A 37 -7.77 12.26 -11.96
CA CYS A 37 -8.02 12.74 -13.32
C CYS A 37 -9.30 12.15 -13.91
N HIS A 38 -9.79 11.05 -13.36
CA HIS A 38 -11.07 10.43 -13.68
C HIS A 38 -11.86 10.24 -12.37
N PRO A 39 -12.74 11.17 -11.98
CA PRO A 39 -13.41 11.16 -10.66
C PRO A 39 -14.19 9.89 -10.34
N ASP A 40 -14.86 9.30 -11.32
CA ASP A 40 -15.61 8.05 -11.09
C ASP A 40 -14.67 6.86 -10.87
N LEU A 41 -13.55 6.79 -11.62
CA LEU A 41 -12.55 5.75 -11.43
C LEU A 41 -11.96 5.79 -10.01
N VAL A 42 -11.54 6.98 -9.54
CA VAL A 42 -10.94 7.10 -8.21
C VAL A 42 -11.93 6.73 -7.11
N ARG A 43 -13.22 7.04 -7.26
CA ARG A 43 -14.25 6.65 -6.29
C ARG A 43 -14.32 5.14 -6.12
N HIS A 44 -14.36 4.40 -7.22
CA HIS A 44 -14.45 2.94 -7.18
C HIS A 44 -13.15 2.28 -6.69
N VAL A 45 -12.00 2.72 -7.20
CA VAL A 45 -10.69 2.19 -6.80
C VAL A 45 -10.44 2.43 -5.30
N TYR A 46 -10.63 3.65 -4.82
CA TYR A 46 -10.43 3.95 -3.40
C TYR A 46 -11.50 3.33 -2.49
N GLY A 47 -12.70 3.11 -2.99
CA GLY A 47 -13.71 2.32 -2.30
C GLY A 47 -13.22 0.89 -2.05
N LEU A 48 -12.68 0.24 -3.08
CA LEU A 48 -12.07 -1.09 -2.97
C LEU A 48 -10.87 -1.09 -2.03
N LEU A 49 -9.92 -0.16 -2.21
CA LEU A 49 -8.73 -0.07 -1.36
C LEU A 49 -9.08 0.16 0.12
N THR A 50 -10.05 1.01 0.39
CA THR A 50 -10.54 1.26 1.76
C THR A 50 -11.14 -0.01 2.36
N MET A 51 -11.96 -0.73 1.60
CA MET A 51 -12.53 -2.01 2.03
C MET A 51 -11.43 -3.02 2.35
N LEU A 52 -10.44 -3.18 1.47
CA LEU A 52 -9.29 -4.08 1.67
C LEU A 52 -8.42 -3.66 2.86
N ALA A 53 -8.30 -2.37 3.14
CA ALA A 53 -7.51 -1.87 4.27
C ALA A 53 -8.23 -2.01 5.63
N THR A 54 -9.57 -1.87 5.66
CA THR A 54 -10.29 -1.67 6.91
C THR A 54 -11.35 -2.73 7.23
N ARG A 55 -11.83 -3.49 6.24
CA ARG A 55 -12.96 -4.41 6.37
C ARG A 55 -12.62 -5.86 6.00
N ASN A 56 -11.34 -6.20 5.84
CA ASN A 56 -10.92 -7.58 5.59
C ASN A 56 -10.67 -8.33 6.92
N LYS A 57 -10.53 -9.65 6.81
CA LYS A 57 -10.23 -10.54 7.95
C LYS A 57 -8.72 -10.77 8.14
N LEU A 58 -7.89 -10.25 7.27
CA LEU A 58 -6.45 -10.43 7.32
C LEU A 58 -5.85 -9.48 8.36
N ALA A 59 -5.05 -10.00 9.27
CA ALA A 59 -4.33 -9.19 10.25
C ALA A 59 -3.44 -8.13 9.53
N SER A 60 -3.39 -6.92 10.09
CA SER A 60 -2.62 -5.81 9.51
C SER A 60 -1.17 -6.16 9.23
N ARG A 61 -0.54 -6.93 10.14
CA ARG A 61 0.82 -7.42 9.97
C ARG A 61 0.99 -8.26 8.69
N LEU A 62 0.12 -9.23 8.47
CA LEU A 62 0.17 -10.08 7.28
C LEU A 62 -0.08 -9.29 6.01
N ARG A 63 -1.01 -8.34 6.05
CA ARG A 63 -1.29 -7.44 4.93
C ARG A 63 -0.06 -6.60 4.55
N GLU A 64 0.61 -6.00 5.53
CA GLU A 64 1.81 -5.19 5.24
C GLU A 64 2.96 -6.05 4.72
N LEU A 65 3.16 -7.27 5.21
CA LEU A 65 4.14 -8.20 4.65
C LEU A 65 3.85 -8.54 3.18
N ILE A 66 2.59 -8.77 2.81
CA ILE A 66 2.15 -8.96 1.42
C ILE A 66 2.53 -7.74 0.58
N ILE A 67 2.19 -6.53 1.02
CA ILE A 67 2.44 -5.29 0.27
C ILE A 67 3.95 -5.05 0.12
N MET A 68 4.72 -5.25 1.18
CA MET A 68 6.18 -5.13 1.12
C MET A 68 6.79 -6.15 0.15
N ARG A 69 6.28 -7.40 0.12
CA ARG A 69 6.73 -8.41 -0.82
C ARG A 69 6.38 -8.06 -2.27
N ILE A 70 5.15 -7.60 -2.53
CA ILE A 70 4.74 -7.12 -3.85
C ILE A 70 5.63 -5.94 -4.28
N GLY A 71 5.84 -4.97 -3.42
CA GLY A 71 6.71 -3.82 -3.69
C GLY A 71 8.13 -4.26 -4.10
N TRP A 72 8.69 -5.26 -3.41
CA TRP A 72 10.00 -5.82 -3.72
C TRP A 72 10.01 -6.57 -5.06
N THR A 73 9.08 -7.49 -5.28
CA THR A 73 9.06 -8.34 -6.49
C THR A 73 8.75 -7.57 -7.76
N THR A 74 7.96 -6.50 -7.66
CA THR A 74 7.62 -5.62 -8.79
C THR A 74 8.61 -4.47 -8.98
N GLY A 75 9.57 -4.29 -8.08
CA GLY A 75 10.49 -3.15 -8.09
C GLY A 75 9.81 -1.80 -7.85
N SER A 76 8.66 -1.79 -7.16
CA SER A 76 7.91 -0.57 -6.86
C SER A 76 8.49 0.16 -5.65
N GLU A 77 9.42 1.09 -5.89
CA GLU A 77 9.93 1.97 -4.84
C GLU A 77 8.80 2.77 -4.16
N TYR A 78 7.77 3.15 -4.91
CA TYR A 78 6.63 3.89 -4.38
C TYR A 78 5.90 3.10 -3.30
N GLU A 79 5.52 1.85 -3.56
CA GLU A 79 4.85 0.99 -2.57
C GLU A 79 5.78 0.72 -1.37
N TRP A 80 7.06 0.45 -1.63
CA TRP A 80 8.04 0.23 -0.58
C TRP A 80 8.11 1.40 0.40
N PHE A 81 8.26 2.63 -0.10
CA PHE A 81 8.35 3.82 0.76
C PHE A 81 7.03 4.13 1.47
N GLN A 82 5.89 4.02 0.78
CA GLN A 82 4.60 4.35 1.37
C GLN A 82 4.21 3.39 2.49
N HIS A 83 4.58 2.12 2.38
CA HIS A 83 4.18 1.09 3.34
C HIS A 83 5.23 0.80 4.41
N TYR A 84 6.47 1.22 4.25
CA TYR A 84 7.52 1.04 5.27
C TYR A 84 7.12 1.63 6.63
N GLU A 85 6.67 2.88 6.64
CA GLU A 85 6.25 3.56 7.88
C GLU A 85 5.00 2.87 8.48
N ILE A 86 4.03 2.50 7.65
CA ILE A 86 2.81 1.84 8.12
C ILE A 86 3.16 0.47 8.73
N ALA A 87 3.99 -0.31 8.05
CA ALA A 87 4.43 -1.62 8.50
C ALA A 87 5.12 -1.54 9.88
N THR A 88 6.05 -0.59 10.04
CA THR A 88 6.84 -0.46 11.27
C THR A 88 6.07 0.18 12.42
N THR A 89 5.24 1.21 12.16
CA THR A 89 4.61 2.00 13.23
C THR A 89 3.22 1.49 13.63
N ARG A 90 2.51 0.80 12.71
CA ARG A 90 1.11 0.41 12.92
C ARG A 90 0.85 -1.09 12.83
N ALA A 91 1.68 -1.83 12.09
CA ALA A 91 1.46 -3.25 11.85
C ALA A 91 2.41 -4.16 12.65
N GLY A 92 3.35 -3.59 13.40
CA GLY A 92 4.29 -4.33 14.23
C GLY A 92 5.27 -5.21 13.43
N VAL A 93 5.64 -4.78 12.23
CA VAL A 93 6.69 -5.42 11.43
C VAL A 93 8.00 -4.69 11.70
N SER A 94 9.04 -5.40 12.12
CA SER A 94 10.33 -4.77 12.41
C SER A 94 11.08 -4.38 11.13
N PRO A 95 12.00 -3.41 11.18
CA PRO A 95 12.85 -3.08 10.04
C PRO A 95 13.64 -4.28 9.50
N GLU A 96 14.07 -5.18 10.39
CA GLU A 96 14.79 -6.41 10.02
C GLU A 96 13.89 -7.36 9.23
N GLU A 97 12.64 -7.51 9.66
CA GLU A 97 11.65 -8.32 8.95
C GLU A 97 11.31 -7.75 7.58
N ILE A 98 11.18 -6.41 7.46
CA ILE A 98 10.98 -5.75 6.16
C ILE A 98 12.14 -6.05 5.21
N LEU A 99 13.37 -5.99 5.69
CA LEU A 99 14.52 -6.35 4.88
C LEU A 99 14.54 -7.84 4.52
N ALA A 100 14.15 -8.71 5.45
CA ALA A 100 14.10 -10.14 5.25
C ALA A 100 13.02 -10.60 4.25
N VAL A 101 11.97 -9.78 4.01
CA VAL A 101 10.94 -10.05 2.99
C VAL A 101 11.57 -10.28 1.60
N ARG A 102 12.74 -9.71 1.33
CA ARG A 102 13.43 -9.85 0.03
C ARG A 102 13.83 -11.30 -0.27
N ASP A 103 14.32 -12.00 0.76
CA ASP A 103 14.72 -13.41 0.68
C ASP A 103 14.12 -14.22 1.85
N TRP A 104 12.80 -14.06 2.01
CA TRP A 104 12.05 -14.56 3.16
C TRP A 104 12.16 -16.07 3.36
N ARG A 105 12.43 -16.83 2.28
CA ARG A 105 12.58 -18.30 2.37
C ARG A 105 13.77 -18.72 3.23
N LYS A 106 14.83 -17.91 3.26
CA LYS A 106 16.05 -18.14 4.04
C LYS A 106 15.98 -17.55 5.45
N SER A 107 15.01 -16.71 5.73
CA SER A 107 14.87 -16.03 7.02
C SER A 107 14.17 -16.93 8.04
N GLU A 108 14.62 -16.88 9.29
CA GLU A 108 13.98 -17.54 10.44
C GLU A 108 12.97 -16.59 11.16
N LEU A 109 12.83 -15.36 10.70
CA LEU A 109 11.99 -14.36 11.34
C LEU A 109 10.49 -14.58 11.11
N PHE A 110 10.11 -15.40 10.13
CA PHE A 110 8.72 -15.60 9.72
C PHE A 110 8.16 -16.94 10.19
N GLY A 111 7.03 -16.88 10.90
CA GLY A 111 6.25 -18.04 11.30
C GLY A 111 5.40 -18.60 10.15
N PRO A 112 4.64 -19.69 10.40
CA PRO A 112 3.87 -20.37 9.35
C PRO A 112 2.88 -19.49 8.61
N ALA A 113 2.18 -18.58 9.32
CA ALA A 113 1.20 -17.69 8.71
C ALA A 113 1.86 -16.64 7.79
N GLU A 114 2.96 -16.03 8.25
CA GLU A 114 3.72 -15.09 7.43
C GLU A 114 4.32 -15.77 6.21
N ARG A 115 4.88 -16.95 6.37
CA ARG A 115 5.43 -17.72 5.25
C ARG A 115 4.36 -18.09 4.22
N ALA A 116 3.15 -18.43 4.67
CA ALA A 116 2.03 -18.75 3.78
C ALA A 116 1.63 -17.54 2.91
N VAL A 117 1.51 -16.34 3.50
CA VAL A 117 1.15 -15.15 2.73
C VAL A 117 2.28 -14.68 1.81
N LEU A 118 3.54 -14.82 2.22
CA LEU A 118 4.69 -14.49 1.37
C LEU A 118 4.82 -15.45 0.18
N ALA A 119 4.52 -16.74 0.39
CA ALA A 119 4.47 -17.73 -0.69
C ALA A 119 3.36 -17.42 -1.69
N ALA A 120 2.16 -17.07 -1.20
CA ALA A 120 1.03 -16.72 -2.05
C ALA A 120 1.25 -15.45 -2.90
N VAL A 121 2.20 -14.59 -2.54
CA VAL A 121 2.61 -13.44 -3.37
C VAL A 121 3.53 -13.87 -4.51
N ASP A 122 4.34 -14.90 -4.27
CA ASP A 122 5.34 -15.37 -5.25
C ASP A 122 4.73 -16.29 -6.33
N ASP A 123 3.54 -16.89 -6.06
CA ASP A 123 2.79 -17.76 -6.98
C ASP A 123 1.99 -16.96 -8.04
#